data_3e98fcad1c1e54baffeaf62e4e9bf425
#
_entry.id   3e98fcad1c1e54baffeaf62e4e9bf425
#
_cell.length_a   1.000
_cell.length_b   1.000
_cell.length_c   1.000
_cell.angle_alpha   90.00
_cell.angle_beta   90.00
_cell.angle_gamma   90.00
#
_symmetry.space_group_name_H-M   'P 1'
#
loop_
_entity.id
_entity.type
_entity.pdbx_description
1 polymer ?
#
loop_
_entity_poly.entity_id
_entity_poly.type
_entity_poly.pdbx_seq_one_letter_code
_entity_poly.pdbx_strand_id
1 'polypeptide(L)'
;MKKKLEELNLLDDFLFGTLVSHPVYGERFAKILLRTILNRDIQILKIVPQMNYYGQDTDRHGARLDVYIEEEDGVVHGDVRLSSIYDIEPDQNSDKATRDALPRRVRFYRSTIDARSLQTGADYNRLKNVIILMLLPYDPFGYDRMVYTVKNKCLEEPEMEYDDGALNLYIYTRGKTGVISQELKELLQYLENTTWSNAVNEPLREVQSMVDKVKYDKEVSISYMKSYERDWMMRNEGRSEGRTEECAESIKAFLSDLGTIPENITKKIDSETNLDTLRRWMKLAAKSDSIEEFMEKM
;
A
#
# COMPACT_ATOMS: atom_id res chain seq x y z
N MET A 1 15.76 13.89 -4.41
CA MET A 1 16.75 13.20 -5.28
C MET A 1 16.37 11.73 -5.32
N LYS A 2 16.38 11.05 -6.47
CA LYS A 2 16.03 9.64 -6.59
C LYS A 2 17.09 8.77 -5.93
N LYS A 3 16.69 7.77 -5.12
CA LYS A 3 17.61 6.71 -4.68
C LYS A 3 18.02 5.86 -5.89
N LYS A 4 19.27 5.44 -5.96
CA LYS A 4 19.72 4.44 -6.91
C LYS A 4 19.22 3.06 -6.48
N LEU A 5 19.18 2.09 -7.41
CA LEU A 5 18.75 0.73 -7.08
C LEU A 5 19.59 0.13 -5.94
N GLU A 6 20.89 0.42 -5.91
CA GLU A 6 21.81 -0.04 -4.87
C GLU A 6 21.49 0.53 -3.49
N GLU A 7 20.85 1.71 -3.43
CA GLU A 7 20.50 2.43 -2.20
C GLU A 7 19.13 2.03 -1.63
N LEU A 8 18.36 1.19 -2.35
CA LEU A 8 17.06 0.73 -1.88
C LEU A 8 17.18 -0.23 -0.71
N ASN A 9 16.25 -0.12 0.24
CA ASN A 9 16.05 -1.08 1.32
C ASN A 9 14.87 -2.00 1.02
N LEU A 10 14.71 -3.07 1.78
CA LEU A 10 13.58 -3.99 1.63
C LEU A 10 12.21 -3.39 2.01
N LEU A 11 12.16 -2.19 2.58
CA LEU A 11 10.91 -1.45 2.72
C LEU A 11 10.53 -0.68 1.45
N ASP A 12 11.41 -0.58 0.46
CA ASP A 12 11.08 0.02 -0.83
C ASP A 12 10.28 -0.99 -1.68
N ASP A 13 9.07 -0.63 -2.08
CA ASP A 13 8.10 -1.47 -2.80
C ASP A 13 8.71 -2.17 -4.01
N PHE A 14 9.55 -1.44 -4.78
CA PHE A 14 10.19 -2.00 -5.96
C PHE A 14 11.13 -3.15 -5.60
N LEU A 15 12.03 -2.97 -4.63
CA LEU A 15 13.00 -3.99 -4.24
C LEU A 15 12.30 -5.19 -3.59
N PHE A 16 11.34 -4.92 -2.69
CA PHE A 16 10.56 -5.94 -2.02
C PHE A 16 9.78 -6.80 -3.04
N GLY A 17 8.99 -6.15 -3.88
CA GLY A 17 8.19 -6.82 -4.90
C GLY A 17 9.05 -7.60 -5.90
N THR A 18 10.21 -7.04 -6.31
CA THR A 18 11.14 -7.73 -7.21
C THR A 18 11.72 -8.97 -6.56
N LEU A 19 12.12 -8.89 -5.29
CA LEU A 19 12.72 -10.04 -4.59
C LEU A 19 11.68 -11.15 -4.36
N VAL A 20 10.47 -10.82 -3.91
CA VAL A 20 9.39 -11.79 -3.71
C VAL A 20 8.95 -12.43 -5.02
N SER A 21 8.96 -11.66 -6.11
CA SER A 21 8.57 -12.15 -7.44
C SER A 21 9.65 -12.95 -8.14
N HIS A 22 10.86 -12.99 -7.57
CA HIS A 22 11.99 -13.61 -8.25
C HIS A 22 11.84 -15.13 -8.33
N PRO A 23 11.93 -15.73 -9.53
CA PRO A 23 11.61 -17.16 -9.73
C PRO A 23 12.51 -18.11 -8.94
N VAL A 24 13.72 -17.68 -8.57
CA VAL A 24 14.68 -18.50 -7.81
C VAL A 24 14.67 -18.16 -6.31
N TYR A 25 14.47 -16.90 -5.94
CA TYR A 25 14.65 -16.44 -4.56
C TYR A 25 13.35 -16.15 -3.83
N GLY A 26 12.25 -15.91 -4.54
CA GLY A 26 11.03 -15.36 -3.97
C GLY A 26 10.41 -16.26 -2.91
N GLU A 27 10.28 -17.56 -3.17
CA GLU A 27 9.73 -18.49 -2.19
C GLU A 27 10.60 -18.58 -0.93
N ARG A 28 11.92 -18.66 -1.11
CA ARG A 28 12.83 -18.74 0.02
C ARG A 28 12.84 -17.49 0.86
N PHE A 29 12.82 -16.31 0.23
CA PHE A 29 12.71 -15.04 0.91
C PHE A 29 11.40 -14.93 1.71
N ALA A 30 10.27 -15.26 1.08
CA ALA A 30 8.96 -15.23 1.73
C ALA A 30 8.89 -16.17 2.94
N LYS A 31 9.47 -17.38 2.83
CA LYS A 31 9.56 -18.31 3.97
C LYS A 31 10.36 -17.74 5.13
N ILE A 32 11.52 -17.16 4.87
CA ILE A 32 12.37 -16.54 5.90
C ILE A 32 11.60 -15.39 6.58
N LEU A 33 10.97 -14.52 5.79
CA LEU A 33 10.21 -13.38 6.29
C LEU A 33 9.05 -13.82 7.18
N LEU A 34 8.17 -14.67 6.67
CA LEU A 34 6.98 -15.14 7.39
C LEU A 34 7.35 -15.96 8.63
N ARG A 35 8.34 -16.85 8.52
CA ARG A 35 8.84 -17.61 9.67
C ARG A 35 9.31 -16.71 10.81
N THR A 36 10.07 -15.66 10.47
CA THR A 36 10.59 -14.72 11.47
C THR A 36 9.48 -13.88 12.10
N ILE A 37 8.52 -13.41 11.29
CA ILE A 37 7.40 -12.58 11.78
C ILE A 37 6.43 -13.39 12.62
N LEU A 38 6.05 -14.58 12.14
CA LEU A 38 5.00 -15.40 12.76
C LEU A 38 5.55 -16.37 13.82
N ASN A 39 6.88 -16.47 13.94
CA ASN A 39 7.59 -17.40 14.82
C ASN A 39 7.11 -18.86 14.67
N ARG A 40 6.86 -19.29 13.43
CA ARG A 40 6.50 -20.67 13.07
C ARG A 40 7.01 -21.05 11.69
N ASP A 41 7.21 -22.31 11.46
CA ASP A 41 7.60 -22.80 10.14
C ASP A 41 6.44 -22.71 9.14
N ILE A 42 6.77 -22.29 7.92
CA ILE A 42 5.85 -22.19 6.79
C ILE A 42 6.28 -23.25 5.76
N GLN A 43 5.39 -24.18 5.44
CA GLN A 43 5.75 -25.38 4.68
C GLN A 43 5.73 -25.14 3.16
N ILE A 44 4.61 -24.74 2.60
CA ILE A 44 4.41 -24.61 1.15
C ILE A 44 3.84 -23.22 0.87
N LEU A 45 4.41 -22.55 -0.15
CA LEU A 45 3.97 -21.23 -0.55
C LEU A 45 3.64 -21.18 -2.04
N LYS A 46 2.43 -20.74 -2.34
CA LYS A 46 2.11 -20.18 -3.65
C LYS A 46 2.21 -18.66 -3.55
N ILE A 47 3.11 -18.07 -4.30
CA ILE A 47 3.33 -16.63 -4.31
C ILE A 47 2.74 -16.05 -5.59
N VAL A 48 1.90 -15.04 -5.44
CA VAL A 48 1.39 -14.23 -6.55
C VAL A 48 1.77 -12.78 -6.29
N PRO A 49 2.87 -12.30 -6.90
CA PRO A 49 3.28 -10.92 -6.75
C PRO A 49 2.31 -10.00 -7.48
N GLN A 50 2.05 -8.83 -6.90
CA GLN A 50 1.21 -7.78 -7.46
C GLN A 50 -0.16 -8.32 -7.93
N MET A 51 -0.87 -8.98 -7.02
CA MET A 51 -2.19 -9.48 -7.35
C MET A 51 -3.17 -8.31 -7.49
N ASN A 52 -3.63 -8.10 -8.73
CA ASN A 52 -4.59 -7.04 -9.03
C ASN A 52 -6.02 -7.58 -8.95
N TYR A 53 -6.79 -7.00 -8.07
CA TYR A 53 -8.23 -7.17 -8.01
C TYR A 53 -8.90 -5.96 -8.64
N TYR A 54 -9.32 -6.09 -9.90
CA TYR A 54 -10.06 -5.04 -10.59
C TYR A 54 -11.43 -4.85 -9.94
N GLY A 55 -11.88 -3.60 -9.82
CA GLY A 55 -13.27 -3.29 -9.47
C GLY A 55 -14.24 -3.91 -10.49
N GLN A 56 -15.47 -4.18 -10.06
CA GLN A 56 -16.50 -4.72 -10.96
C GLN A 56 -16.90 -3.73 -12.07
N ASP A 57 -16.71 -2.43 -11.79
CA ASP A 57 -16.95 -1.31 -12.69
C ASP A 57 -15.80 -0.33 -12.65
N THR A 58 -15.65 0.54 -13.67
CA THR A 58 -14.63 1.59 -13.75
C THR A 58 -14.68 2.60 -12.60
N ASP A 59 -15.84 2.71 -11.93
CA ASP A 59 -16.10 3.67 -10.83
C ASP A 59 -15.83 3.08 -9.44
N ARG A 60 -15.37 1.82 -9.36
CA ARG A 60 -15.08 1.14 -8.09
C ARG A 60 -13.60 0.91 -7.91
N HIS A 61 -13.11 1.22 -6.73
CA HIS A 61 -11.73 0.92 -6.36
C HIS A 61 -11.44 -0.57 -6.49
N GLY A 62 -10.41 -0.91 -7.25
CA GLY A 62 -9.75 -2.20 -7.17
C GLY A 62 -8.81 -2.26 -5.98
N ALA A 63 -8.34 -3.44 -5.62
CA ALA A 63 -7.21 -3.61 -4.72
C ALA A 63 -6.02 -4.13 -5.51
N ARG A 64 -4.85 -3.56 -5.25
CA ARG A 64 -3.58 -4.12 -5.68
C ARG A 64 -2.86 -4.55 -4.42
N LEU A 65 -2.70 -5.86 -4.26
CA LEU A 65 -1.94 -6.45 -3.17
C LEU A 65 -0.48 -6.53 -3.60
N ASP A 66 0.43 -6.08 -2.77
CA ASP A 66 1.85 -6.08 -3.11
C ASP A 66 2.39 -7.50 -3.16
N VAL A 67 2.03 -8.32 -2.18
CA VAL A 67 2.42 -9.73 -2.14
C VAL A 67 1.32 -10.59 -1.54
N TYR A 68 0.67 -11.37 -2.39
CA TYR A 68 -0.27 -12.40 -1.99
C TYR A 68 0.44 -13.76 -1.89
N ILE A 69 0.37 -14.38 -0.73
CA ILE A 69 0.96 -15.70 -0.47
C ILE A 69 -0.11 -16.64 0.07
N GLU A 70 -0.20 -17.82 -0.50
CA GLU A 70 -1.10 -18.87 -0.05
C GLU A 70 -0.29 -20.04 0.51
N GLU A 71 -0.56 -20.42 1.75
CA GLU A 71 0.00 -21.59 2.42
C GLU A 71 -0.97 -22.76 2.26
N GLU A 72 -0.51 -23.86 1.68
CA GLU A 72 -1.35 -25.04 1.42
C GLU A 72 -1.58 -25.90 2.67
N ASP A 73 -0.65 -25.88 3.63
CA ASP A 73 -0.77 -26.62 4.90
C ASP A 73 -1.32 -25.73 6.01
N GLY A 74 -2.61 -25.42 5.90
CA GLY A 74 -3.29 -24.55 6.85
C GLY A 74 -3.51 -25.15 8.24
N VAL A 75 -3.88 -24.29 9.17
CA VAL A 75 -4.31 -24.65 10.53
C VAL A 75 -5.54 -25.56 10.45
N VAL A 76 -5.52 -26.67 11.21
CA VAL A 76 -6.67 -27.57 11.33
C VAL A 76 -7.69 -26.93 12.27
N HIS A 77 -8.85 -26.56 11.72
CA HIS A 77 -9.99 -26.12 12.51
C HIS A 77 -11.04 -27.25 12.49
N GLY A 78 -11.13 -28.00 13.57
CA GLY A 78 -11.89 -29.25 13.61
C GLY A 78 -11.34 -30.28 12.60
N ASP A 79 -12.18 -30.79 11.72
CA ASP A 79 -11.79 -31.75 10.66
C ASP A 79 -11.39 -31.08 9.33
N VAL A 80 -11.39 -29.73 9.26
CA VAL A 80 -11.10 -28.99 8.04
C VAL A 80 -9.73 -28.32 8.13
N ARG A 81 -8.84 -28.63 7.19
CA ARG A 81 -7.62 -27.86 6.99
C ARG A 81 -7.95 -26.59 6.21
N LEU A 82 -7.75 -25.45 6.85
CA LEU A 82 -7.89 -24.15 6.22
C LEU A 82 -6.52 -23.67 5.79
N SER A 83 -6.33 -23.41 4.51
CA SER A 83 -5.15 -22.70 4.02
C SER A 83 -5.19 -21.25 4.52
N SER A 84 -4.01 -20.69 4.76
CA SER A 84 -3.86 -19.29 5.14
C SER A 84 -3.41 -18.45 3.95
N ILE A 85 -3.94 -17.26 3.86
CA ILE A 85 -3.54 -16.23 2.90
C ILE A 85 -2.79 -15.14 3.67
N TYR A 86 -1.62 -14.80 3.19
CA TYR A 86 -0.82 -13.69 3.71
C TYR A 86 -0.77 -12.59 2.64
N ASP A 87 -1.13 -11.40 3.04
CA ASP A 87 -0.96 -10.19 2.26
C ASP A 87 0.08 -9.32 2.95
N ILE A 88 1.22 -9.08 2.28
CA ILE A 88 2.35 -8.36 2.87
C ILE A 88 2.52 -7.04 2.12
N GLU A 89 2.36 -5.96 2.86
CA GLU A 89 2.29 -4.58 2.37
C GLU A 89 3.39 -3.72 3.01
N PRO A 90 4.55 -3.53 2.38
CA PRO A 90 5.47 -2.46 2.75
C PRO A 90 4.80 -1.11 2.45
N ASP A 91 4.75 -0.19 3.43
CA ASP A 91 4.15 1.13 3.22
C ASP A 91 4.99 2.22 3.88
N GLN A 92 5.63 3.05 3.07
CA GLN A 92 6.46 4.16 3.52
C GLN A 92 5.70 5.49 3.61
N ASN A 93 4.43 5.54 3.19
CA ASN A 93 3.67 6.79 3.18
C ASN A 93 3.16 7.13 4.58
N SER A 94 3.85 8.04 5.24
CA SER A 94 3.58 8.45 6.63
C SER A 94 2.71 9.70 6.77
N ASP A 95 2.10 10.20 5.68
CA ASP A 95 1.19 11.34 5.80
C ASP A 95 -0.04 11.00 6.67
N LYS A 96 -0.63 12.04 7.28
CA LYS A 96 -1.71 11.85 8.24
C LYS A 96 -2.93 11.16 7.62
N ALA A 97 -3.30 11.53 6.40
CA ALA A 97 -4.50 10.98 5.74
C ALA A 97 -4.32 9.48 5.47
N THR A 98 -3.14 9.07 5.00
CA THR A 98 -2.80 7.66 4.78
C THR A 98 -2.81 6.86 6.09
N ARG A 99 -2.23 7.39 7.17
CA ARG A 99 -2.25 6.74 8.49
C ARG A 99 -3.67 6.59 9.04
N ASP A 100 -4.48 7.64 8.97
CA ASP A 100 -5.87 7.62 9.45
C ASP A 100 -6.74 6.66 8.64
N ALA A 101 -6.44 6.45 7.36
CA ALA A 101 -7.13 5.52 6.48
C ALA A 101 -6.66 4.06 6.61
N LEU A 102 -5.48 3.82 7.20
CA LEU A 102 -4.82 2.50 7.23
C LEU A 102 -5.73 1.35 7.71
N PRO A 103 -6.47 1.45 8.83
CA PRO A 103 -7.35 0.37 9.27
C PRO A 103 -8.49 0.07 8.27
N ARG A 104 -8.99 1.11 7.58
CA ARG A 104 -10.04 0.95 6.55
C ARG A 104 -9.48 0.32 5.28
N ARG A 105 -8.26 0.68 4.88
CA ARG A 105 -7.54 0.08 3.75
C ARG A 105 -7.32 -1.42 3.98
N VAL A 106 -6.81 -1.80 5.14
CA VAL A 106 -6.62 -3.19 5.55
C VAL A 106 -7.94 -3.98 5.54
N ARG A 107 -9.03 -3.38 6.06
CA ARG A 107 -10.36 -3.99 5.97
C ARG A 107 -10.81 -4.18 4.52
N PHE A 108 -10.57 -3.22 3.64
CA PHE A 108 -10.92 -3.30 2.22
C PHE A 108 -10.14 -4.42 1.52
N TYR A 109 -8.85 -4.54 1.78
CA TYR A 109 -8.01 -5.62 1.23
C TYR A 109 -8.53 -6.99 1.65
N ARG A 110 -8.78 -7.18 2.93
CA ARG A 110 -9.36 -8.43 3.43
C ARG A 110 -10.69 -8.76 2.76
N SER A 111 -11.64 -7.84 2.74
CA SER A 111 -12.95 -8.07 2.12
C SER A 111 -12.82 -8.45 0.65
N THR A 112 -11.82 -7.91 -0.05
CA THR A 112 -11.55 -8.22 -1.45
C THR A 112 -10.96 -9.62 -1.62
N ILE A 113 -10.07 -10.03 -0.71
CA ILE A 113 -9.53 -11.39 -0.67
C ILE A 113 -10.63 -12.39 -0.37
N ASP A 114 -11.41 -12.17 0.68
CA ASP A 114 -12.51 -13.06 1.12
C ASP A 114 -13.55 -13.27 0.04
N ALA A 115 -14.01 -12.18 -0.58
CA ALA A 115 -15.03 -12.23 -1.64
C ALA A 115 -14.60 -13.07 -2.86
N ARG A 116 -13.31 -13.30 -3.03
CA ARG A 116 -12.74 -14.04 -4.19
C ARG A 116 -12.16 -15.40 -3.81
N SER A 117 -11.96 -15.67 -2.53
CA SER A 117 -11.39 -16.94 -2.06
C SER A 117 -12.43 -18.04 -1.91
N LEU A 118 -13.72 -17.70 -1.74
CA LEU A 118 -14.79 -18.67 -1.57
C LEU A 118 -15.59 -18.87 -2.88
N GLN A 119 -15.67 -20.10 -3.34
CA GLN A 119 -16.43 -20.44 -4.54
C GLN A 119 -17.93 -20.40 -4.28
N THR A 120 -18.72 -20.08 -5.30
CA THR A 120 -20.19 -20.10 -5.23
C THR A 120 -20.70 -21.48 -4.79
N GLY A 121 -21.52 -21.50 -3.73
CA GLY A 121 -22.09 -22.73 -3.16
C GLY A 121 -21.16 -23.48 -2.20
N ALA A 122 -19.97 -22.98 -1.93
CA ALA A 122 -19.10 -23.56 -0.91
C ALA A 122 -19.56 -23.17 0.50
N ASP A 123 -19.29 -24.04 1.46
CA ASP A 123 -19.53 -23.80 2.89
C ASP A 123 -18.58 -22.69 3.40
N TYR A 124 -19.09 -21.80 4.25
CA TYR A 124 -18.27 -20.73 4.88
C TYR A 124 -17.14 -21.28 5.76
N ASN A 125 -17.24 -22.49 6.27
CA ASN A 125 -16.14 -23.18 6.97
C ASN A 125 -14.91 -23.42 6.09
N ARG A 126 -15.03 -23.24 4.77
CA ARG A 126 -13.91 -23.31 3.81
C ARG A 126 -13.27 -21.95 3.51
N LEU A 127 -13.78 -20.88 4.12
CA LEU A 127 -13.14 -19.57 4.00
C LEU A 127 -11.75 -19.64 4.63
N LYS A 128 -10.75 -19.18 3.86
CA LYS A 128 -9.35 -19.23 4.29
C LYS A 128 -9.07 -18.21 5.39
N ASN A 129 -8.11 -18.51 6.25
CA ASN A 129 -7.60 -17.48 7.15
C ASN A 129 -6.89 -16.39 6.36
N VAL A 130 -7.15 -15.12 6.69
CA VAL A 130 -6.50 -13.97 6.02
C VAL A 130 -5.69 -13.17 7.02
N ILE A 131 -4.38 -13.17 6.82
CA ILE A 131 -3.41 -12.45 7.64
C ILE A 131 -2.83 -11.30 6.81
N ILE A 132 -3.10 -10.06 7.20
CA ILE A 132 -2.54 -8.89 6.54
C ILE A 132 -1.40 -8.35 7.39
N LEU A 133 -0.22 -8.23 6.76
CA LEU A 133 1.02 -7.78 7.38
C LEU A 133 1.42 -6.43 6.77
N MET A 134 1.29 -5.36 7.55
CA MET A 134 1.74 -4.04 7.18
C MET A 134 3.15 -3.81 7.71
N LEU A 135 4.14 -3.59 6.84
CA LEU A 135 5.53 -3.27 7.21
C LEU A 135 5.72 -1.76 7.15
N LEU A 136 5.82 -1.11 8.30
CA LEU A 136 5.70 0.35 8.43
C LEU A 136 6.97 0.97 9.05
N PRO A 137 7.62 1.96 8.43
CA PRO A 137 8.70 2.74 9.05
C PRO A 137 8.16 3.86 9.97
N TYR A 138 6.88 3.90 10.23
CA TYR A 138 6.21 4.88 11.09
C TYR A 138 5.24 4.20 12.04
N ASP A 139 4.97 4.85 13.20
CA ASP A 139 4.01 4.34 14.18
C ASP A 139 2.57 4.62 13.70
N PRO A 140 1.78 3.57 13.41
CA PRO A 140 0.41 3.74 12.93
C PRO A 140 -0.57 4.22 13.99
N PHE A 141 -0.28 3.96 15.29
CA PHE A 141 -1.24 4.17 16.39
C PHE A 141 -0.71 5.02 17.55
N GLY A 142 0.56 5.42 17.54
CA GLY A 142 1.14 6.34 18.53
C GLY A 142 1.55 5.71 19.86
N TYR A 143 1.68 4.37 19.96
CA TYR A 143 2.10 3.68 21.20
C TYR A 143 3.53 3.14 21.16
N ASP A 144 4.27 3.45 20.10
CA ASP A 144 5.68 3.07 19.89
C ASP A 144 5.94 1.54 19.98
N ARG A 145 4.92 0.72 19.64
CA ARG A 145 5.07 -0.75 19.68
C ARG A 145 5.66 -1.27 18.37
N MET A 146 6.60 -2.20 18.49
CA MET A 146 7.19 -2.89 17.34
C MET A 146 6.17 -3.72 16.57
N VAL A 147 5.17 -4.28 17.25
CA VAL A 147 4.11 -5.07 16.64
C VAL A 147 2.77 -4.72 17.29
N TYR A 148 1.77 -4.46 16.47
CA TYR A 148 0.37 -4.37 16.87
C TYR A 148 -0.38 -5.53 16.22
N THR A 149 -0.99 -6.37 17.04
CA THR A 149 -1.83 -7.48 16.60
C THR A 149 -3.29 -7.09 16.81
N VAL A 150 -4.05 -7.05 15.72
CA VAL A 150 -5.46 -6.65 15.73
C VAL A 150 -6.32 -7.79 15.22
N LYS A 151 -7.29 -8.20 16.03
CA LYS A 151 -8.32 -9.19 15.71
C LYS A 151 -9.68 -8.77 16.27
N ASN A 152 -10.74 -9.35 15.76
CA ASN A 152 -12.08 -9.15 16.27
C ASN A 152 -12.26 -9.84 17.63
N LYS A 153 -13.16 -9.31 18.48
CA LYS A 153 -13.55 -9.90 19.75
C LYS A 153 -14.97 -9.50 20.14
N CYS A 154 -15.61 -10.28 20.98
CA CYS A 154 -16.86 -9.90 21.64
C CYS A 154 -16.56 -8.82 22.71
N LEU A 155 -17.31 -7.72 22.71
CA LEU A 155 -17.11 -6.64 23.70
C LEU A 155 -17.76 -6.98 25.04
N GLU A 156 -18.88 -7.69 25.00
CA GLU A 156 -19.65 -8.11 26.18
C GLU A 156 -18.97 -9.26 26.94
N GLU A 157 -18.27 -10.14 26.20
CA GLU A 157 -17.52 -11.29 26.75
C GLU A 157 -16.09 -11.26 26.20
N PRO A 158 -15.19 -10.39 26.70
CA PRO A 158 -13.85 -10.21 26.15
C PRO A 158 -12.94 -11.44 26.20
N GLU A 159 -13.22 -12.38 27.10
CA GLU A 159 -12.48 -13.64 27.27
C GLU A 159 -13.01 -14.77 26.38
N MET A 160 -14.14 -14.56 25.69
CA MET A 160 -14.68 -15.53 24.74
C MET A 160 -13.70 -15.68 23.57
N GLU A 161 -13.34 -16.92 23.25
CA GLU A 161 -12.61 -17.19 22.01
C GLU A 161 -13.50 -16.88 20.81
N TYR A 162 -13.05 -15.93 20.01
CA TYR A 162 -13.67 -15.56 18.74
C TYR A 162 -12.59 -15.64 17.66
N ASP A 163 -12.66 -16.71 16.86
CA ASP A 163 -11.74 -16.94 15.76
C ASP A 163 -12.50 -16.95 14.43
N ASP A 164 -12.42 -15.88 13.70
CA ASP A 164 -12.99 -15.71 12.37
C ASP A 164 -11.94 -15.84 11.26
N GLY A 165 -10.73 -16.29 11.60
CA GLY A 165 -9.61 -16.41 10.67
C GLY A 165 -9.01 -15.07 10.22
N ALA A 166 -9.44 -13.96 10.82
CA ALA A 166 -9.04 -12.62 10.44
C ALA A 166 -7.97 -12.04 11.37
N LEU A 167 -6.76 -11.79 10.86
CA LEU A 167 -5.66 -11.22 11.64
C LEU A 167 -4.99 -10.07 10.88
N ASN A 168 -4.74 -8.95 11.58
CA ASN A 168 -3.92 -7.85 11.06
C ASN A 168 -2.69 -7.67 11.94
N LEU A 169 -1.52 -7.65 11.31
CA LEU A 169 -0.25 -7.35 11.97
C LEU A 169 0.28 -6.04 11.40
N TYR A 170 0.41 -5.04 12.26
CA TYR A 170 1.09 -3.79 11.92
C TYR A 170 2.46 -3.83 12.57
N ILE A 171 3.49 -3.89 11.76
CA ILE A 171 4.88 -4.07 12.17
C ILE A 171 5.60 -2.75 11.98
N TYR A 172 5.84 -2.06 13.08
CA TYR A 172 6.55 -0.79 13.10
C TYR A 172 8.05 -1.04 13.28
N THR A 173 8.81 -0.85 12.21
CA THR A 173 10.23 -1.20 12.14
C THR A 173 11.12 -0.39 13.09
N ARG A 174 10.69 0.81 13.50
CA ARG A 174 11.39 1.70 14.44
C ARG A 174 10.80 1.71 15.85
N GLY A 175 9.83 0.85 16.12
CA GLY A 175 9.20 0.74 17.44
C GLY A 175 10.21 0.38 18.54
N LYS A 176 9.92 0.81 19.75
CA LYS A 176 10.82 0.60 20.90
C LYS A 176 10.18 -0.20 22.01
N THR A 177 8.87 -0.37 21.98
CA THR A 177 8.11 -1.05 23.02
C THR A 177 7.55 -2.39 22.55
N GLY A 178 7.20 -3.25 23.52
CA GLY A 178 6.69 -4.60 23.26
C GLY A 178 7.77 -5.67 23.37
N VAL A 179 7.33 -6.91 23.53
CA VAL A 179 8.20 -8.09 23.60
C VAL A 179 8.09 -8.84 22.31
N ILE A 180 9.20 -8.96 21.59
CA ILE A 180 9.34 -9.72 20.34
C ILE A 180 10.57 -10.61 20.41
N SER A 181 10.68 -11.59 19.53
CA SER A 181 11.90 -12.42 19.43
C SER A 181 13.10 -11.59 19.00
N GLN A 182 14.30 -12.06 19.32
CA GLN A 182 15.53 -11.42 18.90
C GLN A 182 15.66 -11.43 17.37
N GLU A 183 15.27 -12.53 16.74
CA GLU A 183 15.27 -12.67 15.28
C GLU A 183 14.36 -11.64 14.59
N LEU A 184 13.16 -11.41 15.15
CA LEU A 184 12.28 -10.38 14.61
C LEU A 184 12.87 -8.99 14.79
N LYS A 185 13.49 -8.68 15.92
CA LYS A 185 14.14 -7.39 16.14
C LYS A 185 15.29 -7.15 15.15
N GLU A 186 16.09 -8.18 14.87
CA GLU A 186 17.15 -8.13 13.88
C GLU A 186 16.59 -7.94 12.45
N LEU A 187 15.48 -8.62 12.13
CA LEU A 187 14.79 -8.42 10.87
C LEU A 187 14.29 -6.97 10.70
N LEU A 188 13.68 -6.38 11.74
CA LEU A 188 13.20 -4.98 11.67
C LEU A 188 14.34 -4.00 11.40
N GLN A 189 15.49 -4.17 12.05
CA GLN A 189 16.68 -3.36 11.80
C GLN A 189 17.21 -3.55 10.38
N TYR A 190 17.21 -4.79 9.90
CA TYR A 190 17.64 -5.12 8.55
C TYR A 190 16.72 -4.54 7.47
N LEU A 191 15.41 -4.55 7.67
CA LEU A 191 14.43 -3.95 6.75
C LEU A 191 14.64 -2.42 6.61
N GLU A 192 14.97 -1.73 7.70
CA GLU A 192 15.29 -0.29 7.69
C GLU A 192 16.58 0.03 6.94
N ASN A 193 17.56 -0.83 7.06
CA ASN A 193 18.87 -0.64 6.46
C ASN A 193 19.41 -1.98 5.96
N THR A 194 19.08 -2.30 4.71
CA THR A 194 19.39 -3.59 4.05
C THR A 194 20.85 -3.61 3.61
N THR A 195 21.73 -4.00 4.54
CA THR A 195 23.19 -4.07 4.36
C THR A 195 23.77 -5.30 5.04
N TRP A 196 24.96 -5.71 4.63
CA TRP A 196 25.70 -6.80 5.25
C TRP A 196 25.98 -6.58 6.75
N SER A 197 26.17 -5.35 7.19
CA SER A 197 26.38 -5.03 8.60
C SER A 197 25.15 -5.34 9.47
N ASN A 198 23.95 -5.28 8.90
CA ASN A 198 22.70 -5.60 9.58
C ASN A 198 22.23 -7.03 9.33
N ALA A 199 22.87 -7.76 8.44
CA ALA A 199 22.62 -9.18 8.21
C ALA A 199 23.36 -10.04 9.28
N VAL A 200 22.93 -9.90 10.53
CA VAL A 200 23.67 -10.41 11.71
C VAL A 200 23.51 -11.92 11.96
N ASN A 201 22.47 -12.54 11.42
CA ASN A 201 22.20 -13.97 11.53
C ASN A 201 22.21 -14.67 10.16
N GLU A 202 22.22 -15.99 10.14
CA GLU A 202 22.31 -16.77 8.90
C GLU A 202 21.14 -16.55 7.93
N PRO A 203 19.87 -16.53 8.37
CA PRO A 203 18.75 -16.21 7.48
C PRO A 203 18.86 -14.83 6.83
N LEU A 204 19.29 -13.81 7.58
CA LEU A 204 19.45 -12.46 7.02
C LEU A 204 20.66 -12.36 6.06
N ARG A 205 21.73 -13.11 6.29
CA ARG A 205 22.84 -13.21 5.34
C ARG A 205 22.43 -13.87 4.03
N GLU A 206 21.60 -14.89 4.13
CA GLU A 206 21.00 -15.53 2.96
C GLU A 206 20.15 -14.51 2.16
N VAL A 207 19.28 -13.76 2.85
CA VAL A 207 18.48 -12.68 2.23
C VAL A 207 19.36 -11.60 1.61
N GLN A 208 20.42 -11.16 2.30
CA GLN A 208 21.34 -10.14 1.75
C GLN A 208 22.03 -10.65 0.47
N SER A 209 22.41 -11.90 0.42
CA SER A 209 22.98 -12.50 -0.80
C SER A 209 21.97 -12.48 -1.97
N MET A 210 20.69 -12.72 -1.70
CA MET A 210 19.62 -12.62 -2.71
C MET A 210 19.41 -11.17 -3.16
N VAL A 211 19.38 -10.23 -2.20
CA VAL A 211 19.26 -8.79 -2.47
C VAL A 211 20.38 -8.29 -3.36
N ASP A 212 21.62 -8.67 -3.07
CA ASP A 212 22.77 -8.27 -3.91
C ASP A 212 22.63 -8.78 -5.34
N LYS A 213 22.26 -10.05 -5.52
CA LYS A 213 22.05 -10.61 -6.85
C LYS A 213 20.96 -9.90 -7.64
N VAL A 214 19.87 -9.54 -6.97
CA VAL A 214 18.77 -8.77 -7.56
C VAL A 214 19.21 -7.35 -7.91
N LYS A 215 19.93 -6.66 -7.04
CA LYS A 215 20.43 -5.30 -7.28
C LYS A 215 21.44 -5.19 -8.42
N TYR A 216 22.25 -6.24 -8.63
CA TYR A 216 23.24 -6.29 -9.71
C TYR A 216 22.69 -6.90 -11.02
N ASP A 217 21.44 -7.32 -11.05
CA ASP A 217 20.81 -7.84 -12.26
C ASP A 217 20.46 -6.69 -13.23
N LYS A 218 20.89 -6.86 -14.51
CA LYS A 218 20.67 -5.85 -15.54
C LYS A 218 19.20 -5.67 -15.91
N GLU A 219 18.41 -6.73 -15.93
CA GLU A 219 16.99 -6.68 -16.26
C GLU A 219 16.22 -5.97 -15.14
N VAL A 220 16.60 -6.24 -13.89
CA VAL A 220 16.06 -5.52 -12.73
C VAL A 220 16.39 -4.04 -12.78
N SER A 221 17.63 -3.69 -13.14
CA SER A 221 18.05 -2.29 -13.30
C SER A 221 17.24 -1.57 -14.38
N ILE A 222 17.01 -2.20 -15.52
CA ILE A 222 16.18 -1.66 -16.61
C ILE A 222 14.72 -1.52 -16.14
N SER A 223 14.19 -2.52 -15.45
CA SER A 223 12.83 -2.49 -14.90
C SER A 223 12.65 -1.36 -13.89
N TYR A 224 13.64 -1.15 -13.03
CA TYR A 224 13.64 -0.04 -12.08
C TYR A 224 13.62 1.34 -12.77
N MET A 225 14.41 1.50 -13.82
CA MET A 225 14.41 2.75 -14.61
C MET A 225 13.03 3.01 -15.24
N LYS A 226 12.44 1.99 -15.88
CA LYS A 226 11.10 2.09 -16.50
C LYS A 226 10.00 2.39 -15.47
N SER A 227 10.03 1.73 -14.31
CA SER A 227 9.11 1.99 -13.21
C SER A 227 9.19 3.43 -12.76
N TYR A 228 10.41 3.93 -12.58
CA TYR A 228 10.62 5.30 -12.17
C TYR A 228 10.14 6.33 -13.22
N GLU A 229 10.41 6.11 -14.50
CA GLU A 229 9.94 7.01 -15.57
C GLU A 229 8.41 7.09 -15.58
N ARG A 230 7.73 5.95 -15.43
CA ARG A 230 6.27 5.88 -15.33
C ARG A 230 5.76 6.63 -14.09
N ASP A 231 6.34 6.39 -12.92
CA ASP A 231 5.94 7.07 -11.68
C ASP A 231 6.18 8.58 -11.76
N TRP A 232 7.26 8.99 -12.44
CA TRP A 232 7.56 10.40 -12.66
C TRP A 232 6.52 11.04 -13.59
N MET A 233 6.15 10.36 -14.69
CA MET A 233 5.09 10.83 -15.60
C MET A 233 3.75 10.97 -14.86
N MET A 234 3.31 9.93 -14.14
CA MET A 234 2.06 9.97 -13.38
C MET A 234 2.03 11.08 -12.32
N ARG A 235 3.15 11.29 -11.60
CA ARG A 235 3.25 12.39 -10.62
C ARG A 235 3.21 13.77 -11.29
N ASN A 236 3.81 13.92 -12.46
CA ASN A 236 3.76 15.18 -13.19
C ASN A 236 2.37 15.45 -13.77
N GLU A 237 1.70 14.42 -14.29
CA GLU A 237 0.32 14.50 -14.73
C GLU A 237 -0.60 14.89 -13.58
N GLY A 238 -0.61 14.15 -12.47
CA GLY A 238 -1.42 14.48 -11.30
C GLY A 238 -1.09 15.85 -10.70
N ARG A 239 0.18 16.30 -10.74
CA ARG A 239 0.55 17.65 -10.31
C ARG A 239 0.03 18.73 -11.29
N SER A 240 -0.04 18.42 -12.58
CA SER A 240 -0.61 19.31 -13.59
C SER A 240 -2.13 19.40 -13.42
N GLU A 241 -2.79 18.26 -13.28
CA GLU A 241 -4.23 18.17 -13.02
C GLU A 241 -4.64 18.90 -11.74
N GLY A 242 -3.96 18.65 -10.62
CA GLY A 242 -4.25 19.35 -9.37
C GLY A 242 -4.07 20.88 -9.46
N ARG A 243 -3.13 21.36 -10.29
CA ARG A 243 -2.99 22.81 -10.54
C ARG A 243 -4.12 23.39 -11.39
N THR A 244 -4.61 22.63 -12.37
CA THR A 244 -5.74 23.06 -13.19
C THR A 244 -7.03 23.09 -12.37
N GLU A 245 -7.27 22.08 -11.54
CA GLU A 245 -8.39 22.04 -10.60
C GLU A 245 -8.36 23.20 -9.60
N GLU A 246 -7.21 23.44 -8.96
CA GLU A 246 -7.04 24.55 -8.01
C GLU A 246 -7.32 25.91 -8.68
N CYS A 247 -6.84 26.11 -9.92
CA CYS A 247 -7.14 27.33 -10.66
C CYS A 247 -8.63 27.45 -11.00
N ALA A 248 -9.26 26.35 -11.44
CA ALA A 248 -10.69 26.34 -11.77
C ALA A 248 -11.56 26.64 -10.53
N GLU A 249 -11.23 26.01 -9.39
CA GLU A 249 -11.92 26.29 -8.13
C GLU A 249 -11.73 27.74 -7.65
N SER A 250 -10.50 28.28 -7.78
CA SER A 250 -10.22 29.68 -7.45
C SER A 250 -11.02 30.65 -8.31
N ILE A 251 -11.14 30.39 -9.62
CA ILE A 251 -11.96 31.18 -10.54
C ILE A 251 -13.42 31.17 -10.07
N LYS A 252 -13.96 29.97 -9.81
CA LYS A 252 -15.35 29.83 -9.33
C LYS A 252 -15.57 30.54 -7.98
N ALA A 253 -14.60 30.47 -7.07
CA ALA A 253 -14.66 31.19 -5.79
C ALA A 253 -14.75 32.70 -5.99
N PHE A 254 -13.85 33.30 -6.80
CA PHE A 254 -13.90 34.73 -7.07
C PHE A 254 -15.21 35.18 -7.75
N LEU A 255 -15.73 34.37 -8.70
CA LEU A 255 -16.96 34.69 -9.39
C LEU A 255 -18.18 34.52 -8.48
N SER A 256 -18.17 33.59 -7.54
CA SER A 256 -19.26 33.37 -6.59
C SER A 256 -19.44 34.57 -5.62
N ASP A 257 -18.37 35.31 -5.32
CA ASP A 257 -18.44 36.57 -4.55
C ASP A 257 -19.15 37.70 -5.31
N LEU A 258 -19.18 37.61 -6.66
CA LEU A 258 -19.84 38.58 -7.54
C LEU A 258 -21.31 38.23 -7.82
N GLY A 259 -21.71 36.97 -7.63
CA GLY A 259 -23.09 36.50 -7.87
C GLY A 259 -23.21 35.05 -8.28
N THR A 260 -24.36 34.68 -8.84
CA THR A 260 -24.62 33.33 -9.32
C THR A 260 -23.92 33.06 -10.66
N ILE A 261 -23.00 32.12 -10.71
CA ILE A 261 -22.24 31.77 -11.93
C ILE A 261 -23.20 31.02 -12.89
N PRO A 262 -23.33 31.43 -14.16
CA PRO A 262 -24.09 30.70 -15.15
C PRO A 262 -23.50 29.30 -15.41
N GLU A 263 -24.37 28.31 -15.61
CA GLU A 263 -23.94 26.90 -15.79
C GLU A 263 -23.00 26.69 -17.00
N ASN A 264 -23.22 27.43 -18.08
CA ASN A 264 -22.34 27.39 -19.25
C ASN A 264 -20.91 27.87 -18.95
N ILE A 265 -20.75 28.83 -18.04
CA ILE A 265 -19.45 29.35 -17.62
C ILE A 265 -18.78 28.34 -16.68
N THR A 266 -19.52 27.79 -15.74
CA THR A 266 -18.99 26.71 -14.88
C THR A 266 -18.48 25.53 -15.74
N LYS A 267 -19.27 25.04 -16.67
CA LYS A 267 -18.85 23.97 -17.60
C LYS A 267 -17.62 24.34 -18.42
N LYS A 268 -17.52 25.57 -18.88
CA LYS A 268 -16.36 26.05 -19.66
C LYS A 268 -15.09 26.10 -18.81
N ILE A 269 -15.20 26.54 -17.55
CA ILE A 269 -14.08 26.54 -16.60
C ILE A 269 -13.64 25.12 -16.29
N ASP A 270 -14.60 24.22 -15.99
CA ASP A 270 -14.33 22.84 -15.60
C ASP A 270 -13.76 21.99 -16.76
N SER A 271 -14.07 22.36 -18.00
CA SER A 271 -13.55 21.65 -19.19
C SER A 271 -12.20 22.20 -19.71
N GLU A 272 -11.72 23.31 -19.18
CA GLU A 272 -10.45 23.90 -19.61
C GLU A 272 -9.26 23.16 -18.96
N THR A 273 -8.34 22.67 -19.78
CA THR A 273 -7.16 21.91 -19.35
C THR A 273 -5.86 22.71 -19.45
N ASN A 274 -5.90 23.84 -20.17
CA ASN A 274 -4.72 24.68 -20.34
C ASN A 274 -4.50 25.57 -19.12
N LEU A 275 -3.45 25.26 -18.35
CA LEU A 275 -3.11 25.97 -17.11
C LEU A 275 -2.85 27.48 -17.31
N ASP A 276 -2.29 27.88 -18.44
CA ASP A 276 -2.01 29.31 -18.71
C ASP A 276 -3.30 30.09 -19.01
N THR A 277 -4.26 29.44 -19.68
CA THR A 277 -5.62 29.96 -19.87
C THR A 277 -6.32 30.11 -18.53
N LEU A 278 -6.33 29.08 -17.68
CA LEU A 278 -6.93 29.12 -16.35
C LEU A 278 -6.29 30.20 -15.47
N ARG A 279 -4.97 30.33 -15.49
CA ARG A 279 -4.27 31.41 -14.76
C ARG A 279 -4.65 32.82 -15.24
N ARG A 280 -4.84 32.97 -16.54
CA ARG A 280 -5.33 34.22 -17.11
C ARG A 280 -6.75 34.51 -16.64
N TRP A 281 -7.62 33.52 -16.70
CA TRP A 281 -9.01 33.65 -16.21
C TRP A 281 -9.08 33.90 -14.70
N MET A 282 -8.23 33.26 -13.91
CA MET A 282 -8.15 33.51 -12.47
C MET A 282 -7.78 34.96 -12.15
N LYS A 283 -6.78 35.52 -12.87
CA LYS A 283 -6.41 36.92 -12.71
C LYS A 283 -7.51 37.87 -13.20
N LEU A 284 -8.26 37.49 -14.21
CA LEU A 284 -9.39 38.23 -14.72
C LEU A 284 -10.55 38.20 -13.71
N ALA A 285 -10.94 37.03 -13.21
CA ALA A 285 -11.99 36.88 -12.20
C ALA A 285 -11.72 37.71 -10.93
N ALA A 286 -10.46 37.70 -10.46
CA ALA A 286 -10.03 38.48 -9.30
C ALA A 286 -10.08 40.02 -9.50
N LYS A 287 -10.24 40.51 -10.75
CA LYS A 287 -10.24 41.93 -11.10
C LYS A 287 -11.56 42.41 -11.68
N SER A 288 -12.47 41.54 -11.97
CA SER A 288 -13.79 41.84 -12.53
C SER A 288 -14.74 42.34 -11.42
N ASP A 289 -15.50 43.33 -11.74
CA ASP A 289 -16.54 43.91 -10.82
C ASP A 289 -17.91 43.20 -11.00
N SER A 290 -18.06 42.40 -12.08
CA SER A 290 -19.27 41.59 -12.33
C SER A 290 -18.94 40.33 -13.15
N ILE A 291 -19.87 39.38 -13.15
CA ILE A 291 -19.78 38.14 -13.93
C ILE A 291 -19.82 38.46 -15.42
N GLU A 292 -20.64 39.45 -15.83
CA GLU A 292 -20.76 39.87 -17.23
C GLU A 292 -19.44 40.41 -17.76
N GLU A 293 -18.76 41.25 -16.97
CA GLU A 293 -17.41 41.76 -17.34
C GLU A 293 -16.40 40.62 -17.51
N PHE A 294 -16.43 39.64 -16.62
CA PHE A 294 -15.56 38.44 -16.77
C PHE A 294 -15.88 37.69 -18.07
N MET A 295 -17.16 37.49 -18.37
CA MET A 295 -17.60 36.77 -19.57
C MET A 295 -17.18 37.47 -20.88
N GLU A 296 -17.20 38.77 -20.92
CA GLU A 296 -16.78 39.55 -22.10
C GLU A 296 -15.29 39.45 -22.39
N LYS A 297 -14.47 39.24 -21.33
CA LYS A 297 -13.00 39.24 -21.44
C LYS A 297 -12.37 37.84 -21.37
N MET A 298 -13.16 36.80 -21.12
CA MET A 298 -12.75 35.40 -20.94
C MET A 298 -12.19 34.70 -22.19
#